data_b1e5ca7575287c78dcfe4692ff67a80d
#
_entry.id   b1e5ca7575287c78dcfe4692ff67a80d
#
_cell.length_a   1.000
_cell.length_b   1.000
_cell.length_c   1.000
_cell.angle_alpha   90.00
_cell.angle_beta   90.00
_cell.angle_gamma   90.00
#
_symmetry.space_group_name_H-M   'P 1'
#
loop_
_entity.id
_entity.type
_entity.pdbx_description
1 polymer ?
#
loop_
_entity_poly.entity_id
_entity_poly.type
_entity_poly.pdbx_seq_one_letter_code
_entity_poly.pdbx_strand_id
1 'polypeptide(L)'
;VLVDLPGTAVRREDIEAWEAETGVTISAGDALFLRTGRDVGQSGGYHPSLIPFFKERDIALLGSDVPQEGGQVEGVQAPIHVFTLVSLGVHLFDNLGLEELAQTANELGRWEFMFMASPHAVPHGAGAALNPIAVF
;
A
#
# COMPACT_ATOMS: atom_id res chain seq x y z
N VAL A 1 -4.38 3.90 -6.61
CA VAL A 1 -3.17 4.68 -6.94
C VAL A 1 -1.93 3.87 -6.63
N LEU A 2 -0.95 3.82 -7.54
CA LEU A 2 0.36 3.25 -7.30
C LEU A 2 1.37 4.37 -7.01
N VAL A 3 1.97 4.34 -5.83
CA VAL A 3 3.10 5.19 -5.43
C VAL A 3 4.39 4.39 -5.63
N ASP A 4 5.24 4.81 -6.54
CA ASP A 4 6.52 4.16 -6.83
C ASP A 4 7.65 4.93 -6.11
N LEU A 5 8.06 4.42 -4.96
CA LEU A 5 9.08 5.03 -4.10
C LEU A 5 10.06 3.96 -3.60
N PRO A 6 11.11 3.66 -4.37
CA PRO A 6 12.14 2.73 -3.94
C PRO A 6 12.76 3.12 -2.60
N GLY A 7 12.64 2.25 -1.59
CA GLY A 7 13.16 2.54 -0.26
C GLY A 7 12.68 1.56 0.82
N THR A 8 13.08 1.81 2.06
CA THR A 8 12.82 0.89 3.18
C THR A 8 11.75 1.36 4.16
N ALA A 9 11.49 2.65 4.24
CA ALA A 9 10.56 3.23 5.22
C ALA A 9 9.97 4.53 4.65
N VAL A 10 8.88 4.41 3.92
CA VAL A 10 8.21 5.56 3.29
C VAL A 10 7.43 6.35 4.34
N ARG A 11 7.59 7.65 4.32
CA ARG A 11 6.97 8.60 5.25
C ARG A 11 6.00 9.53 4.53
N ARG A 12 5.30 10.37 5.29
CA ARG A 12 4.33 11.33 4.76
C ARG A 12 4.97 12.30 3.76
N GLU A 13 6.12 12.83 4.12
CA GLU A 13 6.87 13.76 3.26
C GLU A 13 7.27 13.15 1.91
N ASP A 14 7.55 11.84 1.88
CA ASP A 14 7.89 11.12 0.64
C ASP A 14 6.66 11.00 -0.27
N ILE A 15 5.50 10.67 0.31
CA ILE A 15 4.24 10.59 -0.43
C ILE A 15 3.81 11.96 -0.95
N GLU A 16 3.85 12.98 -0.11
CA GLU A 16 3.49 14.34 -0.51
C GLU A 16 4.43 14.90 -1.59
N ALA A 17 5.72 14.58 -1.54
CA ALA A 17 6.67 14.91 -2.60
C ALA A 17 6.34 14.19 -3.91
N TRP A 18 5.99 12.90 -3.84
CA TRP A 18 5.56 12.11 -4.99
C TRP A 18 4.25 12.66 -5.59
N GLU A 19 3.26 13.04 -4.78
CA GLU A 19 2.03 13.71 -5.24
C GLU A 19 2.35 15.01 -6.00
N ALA A 20 3.28 15.81 -5.47
CA ALA A 20 3.68 17.06 -6.10
C ALA A 20 4.42 16.85 -7.44
N GLU A 21 5.23 15.81 -7.54
CA GLU A 21 5.98 15.48 -8.76
C GLU A 21 5.07 14.92 -9.85
N THR A 22 4.16 14.04 -9.51
CA THR A 22 3.29 13.34 -10.48
C THR A 22 2.02 14.11 -10.82
N GLY A 23 1.61 15.04 -9.97
CA GLY A 23 0.31 15.72 -10.07
C GLY A 23 -0.89 14.87 -9.67
N VAL A 24 -0.64 13.65 -9.20
CA VAL A 24 -1.69 12.75 -8.67
C VAL A 24 -1.99 13.11 -7.22
N THR A 25 -3.24 13.05 -6.84
CA THR A 25 -3.66 13.27 -5.45
C THR A 25 -4.33 12.01 -4.90
N ILE A 26 -3.82 11.48 -3.81
CA ILE A 26 -4.43 10.37 -3.09
C ILE A 26 -5.68 10.88 -2.37
N SER A 27 -6.83 10.31 -2.69
CA SER A 27 -8.16 10.78 -2.27
C SER A 27 -8.90 9.77 -1.40
N ALA A 28 -9.96 10.22 -0.76
CA ALA A 28 -10.82 9.37 0.07
C ALA A 28 -11.39 8.21 -0.75
N GLY A 29 -11.30 7.01 -0.20
CA GLY A 29 -11.75 5.77 -0.85
C GLY A 29 -10.72 5.12 -1.76
N ASP A 30 -9.54 5.71 -1.92
CA ASP A 30 -8.50 5.12 -2.76
C ASP A 30 -7.91 3.85 -2.14
N ALA A 31 -7.57 2.91 -3.02
CA ALA A 31 -6.62 1.85 -2.74
C ALA A 31 -5.21 2.39 -3.01
N LEU A 32 -4.38 2.49 -1.98
CA LEU A 32 -3.01 3.00 -2.04
C LEU A 32 -2.03 1.83 -2.12
N PHE A 33 -1.33 1.71 -3.24
CA PHE A 33 -0.27 0.71 -3.45
C PHE A 33 1.09 1.38 -3.39
N LEU A 34 2.00 0.80 -2.63
CA LEU A 34 3.39 1.23 -2.51
C LEU A 34 4.32 0.19 -3.13
N ARG A 35 5.04 0.57 -4.18
CA ARG A 35 6.16 -0.20 -4.68
C ARG A 35 7.46 0.33 -4.09
N THR A 36 8.13 -0.53 -3.33
CA THR A 36 9.43 -0.24 -2.73
C THR A 36 10.60 -0.72 -3.59
N GLY A 37 10.33 -1.54 -4.60
CA GLY A 37 11.34 -2.17 -5.45
C GLY A 37 12.16 -3.23 -4.72
N ARG A 38 11.64 -3.81 -3.65
CA ARG A 38 12.29 -4.85 -2.83
C ARG A 38 11.73 -6.22 -3.17
N ASP A 39 12.52 -7.25 -2.90
CA ASP A 39 12.06 -8.63 -3.05
C ASP A 39 11.00 -8.97 -2.01
N VAL A 40 10.09 -9.86 -2.38
CA VAL A 40 9.05 -10.40 -1.51
C VAL A 40 9.62 -10.90 -0.19
N GLY A 41 9.02 -10.48 0.92
CA GLY A 41 9.44 -10.87 2.26
C GLY A 41 10.59 -10.05 2.85
N GLN A 42 11.17 -9.11 2.10
CA GLN A 42 12.12 -8.16 2.70
C GLN A 42 11.40 -7.13 3.57
N SER A 43 12.09 -6.62 4.57
CA SER A 43 11.56 -5.56 5.43
C SER A 43 11.48 -4.23 4.70
N GLY A 44 10.42 -3.49 4.91
CA GLY A 44 10.17 -2.19 4.30
C GLY A 44 8.69 -1.87 4.24
N GLY A 45 8.34 -0.78 3.61
CA GLY A 45 6.97 -0.35 3.42
C GLY A 45 6.64 0.98 4.08
N TYR A 46 5.44 1.10 4.60
CA TYR A 46 4.97 2.33 5.25
C TYR A 46 5.55 2.49 6.65
N HIS A 47 6.12 3.65 6.94
CA HIS A 47 6.53 3.98 8.30
C HIS A 47 5.28 4.23 9.18
N PRO A 48 5.25 3.80 10.46
CA PRO A 48 4.09 3.97 11.34
C PRO A 48 3.60 5.41 11.52
N SER A 49 4.43 6.40 11.29
CA SER A 49 4.02 7.82 11.28
C SER A 49 2.99 8.16 10.21
N LEU A 50 2.77 7.28 9.22
CA LEU A 50 1.72 7.42 8.20
C LEU A 50 0.32 7.03 8.67
N ILE A 51 0.16 6.38 9.82
CA ILE A 51 -1.17 5.95 10.31
C ILE A 51 -2.16 7.12 10.42
N PRO A 52 -1.78 8.29 10.96
CA PRO A 52 -2.66 9.46 10.92
C PRO A 52 -3.00 9.93 9.50
N PHE A 53 -2.06 9.88 8.57
CA PHE A 53 -2.28 10.23 7.16
C PHE A 53 -3.31 9.31 6.49
N PHE A 54 -3.25 8.00 6.72
CA PHE A 54 -4.23 7.05 6.19
C PHE A 54 -5.65 7.35 6.67
N LYS A 55 -5.78 7.74 7.95
CA LYS A 55 -7.06 8.16 8.51
C LYS A 55 -7.53 9.51 7.94
N GLU A 56 -6.65 10.50 7.85
CA GLU A 56 -6.96 11.83 7.31
C GLU A 56 -7.42 11.77 5.85
N ARG A 57 -6.78 10.91 5.05
CA ARG A 57 -7.10 10.71 3.64
C ARG A 57 -8.22 9.69 3.40
N ASP A 58 -8.75 9.06 4.45
CA ASP A 58 -9.81 8.05 4.37
C ASP A 58 -9.49 6.92 3.37
N ILE A 59 -8.27 6.37 3.49
CA ILE A 59 -7.77 5.32 2.60
C ILE A 59 -8.57 4.04 2.80
N ALA A 60 -9.05 3.44 1.72
CA ALA A 60 -9.86 2.22 1.78
C ALA A 60 -9.04 0.93 1.84
N LEU A 61 -7.83 0.93 1.26
CA LEU A 61 -6.98 -0.25 1.18
C LEU A 61 -5.52 0.16 1.07
N LEU A 62 -4.63 -0.58 1.72
CA LEU A 62 -3.19 -0.47 1.53
C LEU A 62 -2.63 -1.74 0.88
N GLY A 63 -1.75 -1.57 -0.09
CA GLY A 63 -1.00 -2.66 -0.72
C GLY A 63 0.49 -2.35 -0.78
N SER A 64 1.33 -3.38 -0.79
CA SER A 64 2.77 -3.21 -1.01
C SER A 64 3.42 -4.48 -1.55
N ASP A 65 4.57 -4.33 -2.20
CA ASP A 65 5.45 -5.42 -2.63
C ASP A 65 6.20 -6.10 -1.46
N VAL A 66 6.05 -5.58 -0.24
CA VAL A 66 6.65 -6.09 1.01
C VAL A 66 5.57 -6.25 2.11
N PRO A 67 5.92 -6.81 3.30
CA PRO A 67 4.98 -6.94 4.43
C PRO A 67 4.55 -5.62 5.09
N GLN A 68 4.71 -4.49 4.45
CA GLN A 68 4.26 -3.14 4.81
C GLN A 68 4.88 -2.50 6.07
N GLU A 69 5.71 -3.21 6.83
CA GLU A 69 6.28 -2.72 8.09
C GLU A 69 7.58 -1.93 7.86
N GLY A 70 7.46 -0.65 7.53
CA GLY A 70 8.59 0.28 7.31
C GLY A 70 9.18 0.89 8.58
N GLY A 71 8.77 0.43 9.76
CA GLY A 71 9.29 0.92 11.04
C GLY A 71 8.71 0.17 12.22
N GLN A 72 9.14 0.57 13.43
CA GLN A 72 8.72 -0.05 14.68
C GLN A 72 8.07 0.96 15.61
N VAL A 73 7.18 0.46 16.47
CA VAL A 73 6.60 1.19 17.60
C VAL A 73 6.85 0.35 18.85
N GLU A 74 7.40 0.96 19.90
CA GLU A 74 7.70 0.25 21.15
C GLU A 74 6.46 -0.44 21.71
N GLY A 75 6.59 -1.72 22.03
CA GLY A 75 5.52 -2.54 22.58
C GLY A 75 4.46 -2.98 21.57
N VAL A 76 4.57 -2.63 20.29
CA VAL A 76 3.61 -3.01 19.25
C VAL A 76 4.30 -3.86 18.19
N GLN A 77 3.86 -5.11 18.05
CA GLN A 77 4.29 -5.97 16.95
C GLN A 77 3.49 -5.62 15.70
N ALA A 78 4.16 -5.48 14.56
CA ALA A 78 3.55 -5.17 13.27
C ALA A 78 2.60 -3.95 13.34
N PRO A 79 3.11 -2.73 13.63
CA PRO A 79 2.27 -1.57 13.90
C PRO A 79 1.36 -1.17 12.72
N ILE A 80 1.82 -1.30 11.48
CA ILE A 80 0.96 -1.02 10.31
C ILE A 80 -0.23 -1.97 10.31
N HIS A 81 -0.02 -3.28 10.44
CA HIS A 81 -1.12 -4.25 10.51
C HIS A 81 -2.08 -3.98 11.67
N VAL A 82 -1.54 -3.80 12.88
CA VAL A 82 -2.38 -3.60 14.07
C VAL A 82 -3.23 -2.33 13.94
N PHE A 83 -2.63 -1.22 13.57
CA PHE A 83 -3.39 0.05 13.54
C PHE A 83 -4.30 0.16 12.32
N THR A 84 -3.91 -0.35 11.15
CA THR A 84 -4.76 -0.25 9.98
C THR A 84 -5.90 -1.25 9.97
N LEU A 85 -5.62 -2.54 10.21
CA LEU A 85 -6.67 -3.58 10.23
C LEU A 85 -7.60 -3.43 11.43
N VAL A 86 -7.04 -3.26 12.65
CA VAL A 86 -7.84 -3.30 13.88
C VAL A 86 -8.44 -1.95 14.22
N SER A 87 -7.66 -0.86 14.11
CA SER A 87 -8.13 0.46 14.54
C SER A 87 -8.85 1.23 13.45
N LEU A 88 -8.41 1.11 12.19
CA LEU A 88 -9.00 1.85 11.07
C LEU A 88 -9.94 1.00 10.20
N GLY A 89 -9.87 -0.34 10.27
CA GLY A 89 -10.67 -1.23 9.42
C GLY A 89 -10.22 -1.22 7.95
N VAL A 90 -8.98 -0.84 7.69
CA VAL A 90 -8.39 -0.78 6.34
C VAL A 90 -7.83 -2.13 5.96
N HIS A 91 -8.17 -2.64 4.78
CA HIS A 91 -7.62 -3.89 4.27
C HIS A 91 -6.15 -3.76 3.88
N LEU A 92 -5.38 -4.85 4.06
CA LEU A 92 -3.97 -4.92 3.69
C LEU A 92 -3.71 -6.01 2.67
N PHE A 93 -2.88 -5.70 1.67
CA PHE A 93 -2.39 -6.61 0.64
C PHE A 93 -0.87 -6.62 0.67
N ASP A 94 -0.30 -7.68 1.22
CA ASP A 94 1.14 -7.84 1.39
C ASP A 94 1.78 -8.59 0.23
N ASN A 95 3.06 -8.30 -0.02
CA ASN A 95 3.91 -9.05 -0.94
C ASN A 95 3.34 -9.16 -2.35
N LEU A 96 2.79 -8.07 -2.87
CA LEU A 96 2.27 -7.97 -4.23
C LEU A 96 3.40 -7.93 -5.25
N GLY A 97 3.18 -8.56 -6.41
CA GLY A 97 4.04 -8.38 -7.58
C GLY A 97 3.70 -7.06 -8.28
N LEU A 98 4.37 -5.97 -7.93
CA LEU A 98 4.06 -4.63 -8.45
C LEU A 98 4.97 -4.17 -9.61
N GLU A 99 5.94 -4.98 -10.04
CA GLU A 99 6.91 -4.61 -11.07
C GLU A 99 6.24 -4.31 -12.44
N GLU A 100 5.41 -5.23 -12.93
CA GLU A 100 4.71 -5.05 -14.21
C GLU A 100 3.71 -3.89 -14.15
N LEU A 101 3.05 -3.71 -13.00
CA LEU A 101 2.14 -2.60 -12.78
C LEU A 101 2.88 -1.26 -12.84
N ALA A 102 4.04 -1.16 -12.17
CA ALA A 102 4.85 0.05 -12.17
C ALA A 102 5.42 0.36 -13.55
N GLN A 103 5.89 -0.66 -14.28
CA GLN A 103 6.34 -0.47 -15.65
C GLN A 103 5.21 0.07 -16.54
N THR A 104 4.02 -0.53 -16.47
CA THR A 104 2.85 -0.10 -17.26
C THR A 104 2.43 1.33 -16.89
N ALA A 105 2.37 1.65 -15.60
CA ALA A 105 2.03 2.98 -15.12
C ALA A 105 3.01 4.04 -15.65
N ASN A 106 4.31 3.74 -15.61
CA ASN A 106 5.35 4.63 -16.11
C ASN A 106 5.28 4.81 -17.64
N GLU A 107 5.06 3.74 -18.41
CA GLU A 107 4.90 3.80 -19.87
C GLU A 107 3.68 4.63 -20.29
N LEU A 108 2.60 4.57 -19.52
CA LEU A 108 1.39 5.33 -19.75
C LEU A 108 1.42 6.75 -19.16
N GLY A 109 2.38 7.05 -18.28
CA GLY A 109 2.39 8.28 -17.48
C GLY A 109 1.14 8.41 -16.60
N ARG A 110 0.60 7.29 -16.11
CA ARG A 110 -0.65 7.23 -15.37
C ARG A 110 -0.52 6.29 -14.17
N TRP A 111 -0.69 6.83 -12.98
CA TRP A 111 -0.54 6.13 -11.72
C TRP A 111 -1.86 5.70 -11.08
N GLU A 112 -2.97 6.00 -11.75
CA GLU A 112 -4.33 5.70 -11.33
C GLU A 112 -4.92 4.62 -12.24
N PHE A 113 -5.63 3.66 -11.65
CA PHE A 113 -6.25 2.53 -12.35
C PHE A 113 -7.46 2.02 -11.58
N MET A 114 -8.35 1.32 -12.25
CA MET A 114 -9.39 0.56 -11.58
C MET A 114 -8.78 -0.71 -10.98
N PHE A 115 -9.06 -0.95 -9.71
CA PHE A 115 -8.56 -2.11 -8.97
C PHE A 115 -9.68 -3.08 -8.67
N MET A 116 -9.41 -4.37 -8.86
CA MET A 116 -10.33 -5.45 -8.53
C MET A 116 -9.57 -6.58 -7.83
N ALA A 117 -10.14 -7.10 -6.73
CA ALA A 117 -9.65 -8.29 -6.05
C ALA A 117 -10.82 -9.08 -5.48
N SER A 118 -10.77 -10.40 -5.59
CA SER A 118 -11.79 -11.30 -5.05
C SER A 118 -11.14 -12.25 -4.06
N PRO A 119 -11.35 -12.07 -2.75
CA PRO A 119 -10.84 -13.00 -1.75
C PRO A 119 -11.54 -14.35 -1.85
N HIS A 120 -10.80 -15.42 -1.56
CA HIS A 120 -11.41 -16.73 -1.42
C HIS A 120 -12.34 -16.78 -0.21
N ALA A 121 -13.52 -17.34 -0.39
CA ALA A 121 -14.48 -17.54 0.68
C ALA A 121 -14.04 -18.71 1.59
N VAL A 122 -13.06 -18.46 2.45
CA VAL A 122 -12.55 -19.43 3.42
C VAL A 122 -13.30 -19.25 4.73
N PRO A 123 -14.09 -20.24 5.18
CA PRO A 123 -14.78 -20.15 6.47
C PRO A 123 -13.79 -19.88 7.61
N HIS A 124 -14.07 -18.86 8.42
CA HIS A 124 -13.23 -18.40 9.53
C HIS A 124 -11.81 -17.95 9.15
N GLY A 125 -11.53 -17.75 7.86
CA GLY A 125 -10.24 -17.20 7.39
C GLY A 125 -10.18 -15.69 7.63
N ALA A 126 -9.05 -15.22 8.17
CA ALA A 126 -8.75 -13.79 8.32
C ALA A 126 -8.02 -13.21 7.10
N GLY A 127 -7.54 -14.06 6.20
CA GLY A 127 -6.85 -13.67 4.97
C GLY A 127 -6.77 -14.82 3.99
N ALA A 128 -6.43 -14.51 2.75
CA ALA A 128 -6.27 -15.48 1.67
C ALA A 128 -5.25 -14.99 0.65
N ALA A 129 -4.69 -15.92 -0.13
CA ALA A 129 -3.95 -15.55 -1.33
C ALA A 129 -4.91 -14.90 -2.34
N LEU A 130 -4.44 -13.83 -2.97
CA LEU A 130 -5.19 -13.07 -3.96
C LEU A 130 -4.41 -12.94 -5.26
N ASN A 131 -5.14 -12.83 -6.36
CA ASN A 131 -4.61 -12.42 -7.65
C ASN A 131 -5.34 -11.15 -8.09
N PRO A 132 -4.92 -9.98 -7.62
CA PRO A 132 -5.57 -8.72 -7.94
C PRO A 132 -5.35 -8.31 -9.40
N ILE A 133 -6.28 -7.53 -9.94
CA ILE A 133 -6.26 -7.04 -11.32
C ILE A 133 -6.28 -5.51 -11.29
N ALA A 134 -5.38 -4.90 -12.05
CA ALA A 134 -5.37 -3.47 -12.34
C ALA A 134 -5.80 -3.25 -13.80
N VAL A 135 -6.65 -2.26 -14.03
CA VAL A 135 -7.14 -1.88 -15.36
C VAL A 135 -6.95 -0.40 -15.58
N PHE A 136 -6.10 -0.03 -16.53
CA PHE A 136 -5.82 1.35 -16.93
C PHE A 136 -6.83 1.89 -17.93
#